data_8308638ff765fe25f044663250917dc5
#
_entry.id   8308638ff765fe25f044663250917dc5
#
_cell.length_a   1.000
_cell.length_b   1.000
_cell.length_c   1.000
_cell.angle_alpha   90.00
_cell.angle_beta   90.00
_cell.angle_gamma   90.00
#
_symmetry.space_group_name_H-M   'P 1'
#
loop_
_entity.id
_entity.type
_entity.pdbx_description
1 polymer ?
#
loop_
_entity_poly.entity_id
_entity_poly.type
_entity_poly.pdbx_seq_one_letter_code
_entity_poly.pdbx_strand_id
1 'polypeptide(L)'
;MNTLKNKGRWIKPVLKYFGILFVLLCAPAFANECVSYKITPKITISAPTWTKEVVQPLEPMNMWHGNVVATMVDNYDIVADITSVEDGFCVGIKQVDAEIGYSNFLVQVDIRHVPNTCSYDAVLAHEDQHIREYLSVIDDFQVELHNALYSAADSVMPIFVYNSSDIDLAIEEINNKIQSHPEMVIIKQKIKADEEIRNKRIDKNDNSETLKKCFL
;
A
#
# COMPACT_ATOMS: atom_id res chain seq x y z
N MET A 1 -77.05 -2.01 24.03
CA MET A 1 -77.37 -1.90 25.45
C MET A 1 -76.32 -2.65 26.24
N ASN A 2 -75.52 -1.97 26.92
CA ASN A 2 -74.81 -2.21 28.18
C ASN A 2 -73.52 -1.45 28.23
N THR A 3 -73.61 -0.33 28.88
CA THR A 3 -72.51 0.53 29.28
C THR A 3 -71.77 -0.10 30.44
N LEU A 4 -70.45 -0.23 30.38
CA LEU A 4 -69.63 -0.44 31.58
C LEU A 4 -68.63 0.72 31.71
N LYS A 5 -68.89 1.54 32.71
CA LYS A 5 -68.01 2.56 33.24
C LYS A 5 -66.77 1.87 33.85
N ASN A 6 -65.61 2.24 33.49
CA ASN A 6 -64.39 1.89 34.20
C ASN A 6 -63.74 3.14 34.77
N LYS A 7 -63.56 3.14 36.06
CA LYS A 7 -63.03 4.26 36.85
C LYS A 7 -61.56 4.38 36.71
N GLY A 8 -61.12 5.55 36.33
CA GLY A 8 -59.70 5.90 36.30
C GLY A 8 -59.05 5.91 37.67
N ARG A 9 -57.95 5.22 37.81
CA ARG A 9 -57.11 5.24 39.03
C ARG A 9 -55.85 6.05 38.62
N TRP A 10 -55.76 7.24 39.19
CA TRP A 10 -54.58 8.11 39.05
C TRP A 10 -53.41 7.52 39.85
N ILE A 11 -52.40 7.05 39.16
CA ILE A 11 -51.09 6.67 39.72
C ILE A 11 -50.18 7.87 39.56
N LYS A 12 -49.77 8.47 40.70
CA LYS A 12 -48.80 9.55 40.76
C LYS A 12 -47.41 8.98 40.36
N PRO A 13 -46.65 9.62 39.43
CA PRO A 13 -45.27 9.21 39.16
C PRO A 13 -44.39 9.65 40.35
N VAL A 14 -43.76 8.67 40.98
CA VAL A 14 -42.66 8.89 41.94
C VAL A 14 -41.42 9.21 41.10
N LEU A 15 -41.05 10.47 41.08
CA LEU A 15 -39.83 10.97 40.45
C LEU A 15 -38.63 10.49 41.29
N LYS A 16 -38.04 9.34 40.93
CA LYS A 16 -36.76 8.92 41.47
C LYS A 16 -35.66 9.72 40.77
N TYR A 17 -35.03 10.63 41.50
CA TYR A 17 -33.79 11.28 41.10
C TYR A 17 -32.70 10.22 40.96
N PHE A 18 -32.46 9.79 39.75
CA PHE A 18 -31.25 9.06 39.39
C PHE A 18 -30.14 10.08 39.20
N GLY A 19 -29.34 10.28 40.26
CA GLY A 19 -28.10 11.06 40.16
C GLY A 19 -27.15 10.34 39.21
N ILE A 20 -27.07 10.83 37.99
CA ILE A 20 -26.01 10.43 37.04
C ILE A 20 -24.73 11.06 37.58
N LEU A 21 -23.94 10.24 38.28
CA LEU A 21 -22.56 10.54 38.61
C LEU A 21 -21.76 10.57 37.29
N PHE A 22 -21.58 11.78 36.71
CA PHE A 22 -20.68 12.01 35.59
C PHE A 22 -19.25 11.81 36.12
N VAL A 23 -18.75 10.58 36.04
CA VAL A 23 -17.34 10.32 36.16
C VAL A 23 -16.70 10.93 34.90
N LEU A 24 -16.23 12.16 35.01
CA LEU A 24 -15.29 12.76 34.08
C LEU A 24 -14.06 11.84 34.12
N LEU A 25 -14.02 10.88 33.17
CA LEU A 25 -12.78 10.21 32.78
C LEU A 25 -11.89 11.30 32.21
N CYS A 26 -11.02 11.87 33.06
CA CYS A 26 -9.85 12.58 32.59
C CYS A 26 -9.05 11.56 31.75
N ALA A 27 -9.25 11.55 30.44
CA ALA A 27 -8.29 10.94 29.54
C ALA A 27 -6.96 11.63 29.85
N PRO A 28 -5.90 10.88 30.11
CA PRO A 28 -4.62 11.48 30.46
C PRO A 28 -4.17 12.43 29.33
N ALA A 29 -3.77 13.63 29.72
CA ALA A 29 -3.33 14.72 28.82
C ALA A 29 -2.01 14.43 28.09
N PHE A 30 -1.50 13.20 28.14
CA PHE A 30 -0.21 12.78 27.60
C PHE A 30 -0.08 12.83 26.07
N ALA A 31 -1.19 12.87 25.33
CA ALA A 31 -1.16 12.95 23.87
C ALA A 31 -0.52 14.26 23.35
N ASN A 32 -0.31 15.26 24.20
CA ASN A 32 0.23 16.57 23.82
C ASN A 32 1.74 16.74 24.08
N GLU A 33 2.36 15.84 24.81
CA GLU A 33 3.78 16.02 25.23
C GLU A 33 4.75 15.89 24.06
N CYS A 34 4.47 15.03 23.09
CA CYS A 34 5.36 14.77 21.97
C CYS A 34 5.20 15.72 20.77
N VAL A 35 4.15 16.56 20.73
CA VAL A 35 3.89 17.46 19.58
C VAL A 35 5.05 18.43 19.32
N SER A 36 5.70 18.93 20.36
CA SER A 36 6.84 19.85 20.25
C SER A 36 8.13 19.21 19.70
N TYR A 37 8.18 17.89 19.64
CA TYR A 37 9.33 17.12 19.13
C TYR A 37 9.11 16.64 17.69
N LYS A 38 8.04 17.07 17.02
CA LYS A 38 7.85 16.77 15.62
C LYS A 38 8.87 17.52 14.77
N ILE A 39 9.59 16.79 13.94
CA ILE A 39 10.52 17.34 12.94
C ILE A 39 10.03 17.02 11.53
N THR A 40 10.50 17.78 10.54
CA THR A 40 10.22 17.51 9.13
C THR A 40 11.00 16.27 8.68
N PRO A 41 10.32 15.20 8.21
CA PRO A 41 11.00 13.98 7.82
C PRO A 41 11.77 14.16 6.50
N LYS A 42 12.93 13.51 6.39
CA LYS A 42 13.62 13.33 5.11
C LYS A 42 13.03 12.12 4.40
N ILE A 43 12.78 12.24 3.10
CA ILE A 43 12.27 11.15 2.28
C ILE A 43 13.30 10.75 1.24
N THR A 44 13.56 9.45 1.12
CA THR A 44 14.36 8.85 0.05
C THR A 44 13.54 7.73 -0.59
N ILE A 45 13.48 7.70 -1.92
CA ILE A 45 12.84 6.61 -2.66
C ILE A 45 13.89 6.03 -3.61
N SER A 46 14.02 4.72 -3.60
CA SER A 46 14.86 3.95 -4.51
C SER A 46 14.03 2.87 -5.21
N ALA A 47 14.43 2.53 -6.45
CA ALA A 47 13.90 1.36 -7.11
C ALA A 47 14.71 0.12 -6.68
N PRO A 48 14.06 -1.05 -6.53
CA PRO A 48 14.76 -2.30 -6.28
C PRO A 48 15.61 -2.71 -7.49
N THR A 49 16.68 -3.45 -7.22
CA THR A 49 17.36 -4.18 -8.29
C THR A 49 16.44 -5.30 -8.77
N TRP A 50 16.23 -5.38 -10.09
CA TRP A 50 15.33 -6.37 -10.66
C TRP A 50 16.05 -7.50 -11.40
N THR A 51 15.39 -8.65 -11.49
CA THR A 51 15.83 -9.84 -12.20
C THR A 51 14.74 -10.33 -13.14
N LYS A 52 15.17 -11.05 -14.21
CA LYS A 52 14.26 -11.72 -15.14
C LYS A 52 14.57 -13.21 -15.16
N GLU A 53 13.56 -14.02 -14.95
CA GLU A 53 13.60 -15.46 -15.13
C GLU A 53 12.67 -15.86 -16.28
N VAL A 54 13.11 -16.79 -17.15
CA VAL A 54 12.30 -17.29 -18.26
C VAL A 54 12.06 -18.78 -18.06
N VAL A 55 10.80 -19.18 -18.08
CA VAL A 55 10.38 -20.58 -17.89
C VAL A 55 9.43 -21.01 -18.99
N GLN A 56 9.38 -22.31 -19.26
CA GLN A 56 8.34 -22.93 -20.07
C GLN A 56 7.46 -23.80 -19.17
N PRO A 57 6.15 -23.54 -19.06
CA PRO A 57 5.21 -24.43 -18.36
C PRO A 57 5.22 -25.83 -18.99
N LEU A 58 4.99 -26.86 -18.17
CA LEU A 58 4.95 -28.25 -18.66
C LEU A 58 3.74 -28.53 -19.54
N GLU A 59 2.69 -27.71 -19.44
CA GLU A 59 1.46 -27.84 -20.24
C GLU A 59 1.27 -26.58 -21.10
N PRO A 60 0.62 -26.70 -22.28
CA PRO A 60 0.32 -25.56 -23.11
C PRO A 60 -0.56 -24.53 -22.37
N MET A 61 -0.25 -23.26 -22.52
CA MET A 61 -1.08 -22.15 -22.03
C MET A 61 -2.35 -22.03 -22.89
N ASN A 62 -3.52 -21.91 -22.25
CA ASN A 62 -4.81 -22.05 -22.94
C ASN A 62 -5.04 -21.04 -24.07
N MET A 63 -4.74 -19.78 -23.89
CA MET A 63 -5.00 -18.73 -24.90
C MET A 63 -3.79 -17.82 -25.18
N TRP A 64 -2.76 -17.90 -24.37
CA TRP A 64 -1.61 -17.00 -24.41
C TRP A 64 -0.38 -17.71 -25.01
N HIS A 65 0.43 -16.95 -25.71
CA HIS A 65 1.72 -17.42 -26.19
C HIS A 65 2.81 -17.22 -25.13
N GLY A 66 2.64 -16.20 -24.29
CA GLY A 66 3.49 -15.88 -23.16
C GLY A 66 2.72 -15.14 -22.07
N ASN A 67 3.40 -14.89 -20.95
CA ASN A 67 2.88 -14.11 -19.82
C ASN A 67 4.04 -13.61 -18.96
N VAL A 68 3.91 -12.40 -18.40
CA VAL A 68 4.81 -11.87 -17.38
C VAL A 68 4.10 -11.80 -16.04
N VAL A 69 4.73 -12.38 -15.02
CA VAL A 69 4.34 -12.19 -13.62
C VAL A 69 5.39 -11.29 -12.97
N ALA A 70 4.97 -10.09 -12.60
CA ALA A 70 5.83 -9.10 -11.96
C ALA A 70 5.64 -9.12 -10.44
N THR A 71 6.75 -9.09 -9.68
CA THR A 71 6.72 -9.00 -8.21
C THR A 71 7.03 -7.57 -7.79
N MET A 72 6.04 -6.90 -7.22
CA MET A 72 6.19 -5.54 -6.68
C MET A 72 6.81 -5.59 -5.29
N VAL A 73 7.74 -4.70 -5.04
CA VAL A 73 8.33 -4.38 -3.73
C VAL A 73 7.77 -3.05 -3.27
N ASP A 74 7.42 -2.97 -2.00
CA ASP A 74 6.83 -1.80 -1.34
C ASP A 74 7.28 -1.81 0.14
N ASN A 75 8.56 -1.55 0.35
CA ASN A 75 9.22 -1.58 1.65
C ASN A 75 9.50 -0.17 2.16
N TYR A 76 9.38 0.03 3.46
CA TYR A 76 9.68 1.30 4.13
C TYR A 76 10.56 1.03 5.35
N ASP A 77 11.69 1.68 5.41
CA ASP A 77 12.59 1.71 6.55
C ASP A 77 12.48 3.07 7.24
N ILE A 78 12.08 3.05 8.51
CA ILE A 78 11.85 4.25 9.32
C ILE A 78 13.07 4.49 10.21
N VAL A 79 13.81 5.54 9.93
CA VAL A 79 14.81 6.06 10.89
C VAL A 79 14.07 6.96 11.88
N ALA A 80 13.91 6.46 13.10
CA ALA A 80 13.21 7.19 14.15
C ALA A 80 14.03 8.35 14.72
N ASP A 81 13.32 9.40 15.14
CA ASP A 81 13.82 10.44 16.04
C ASP A 81 13.30 10.14 17.44
N ILE A 82 14.21 9.80 18.35
CA ILE A 82 13.85 9.37 19.70
C ILE A 82 14.35 10.43 20.69
N THR A 83 13.41 11.10 21.36
CA THR A 83 13.71 12.11 22.38
C THR A 83 13.25 11.62 23.76
N SER A 84 14.18 11.56 24.72
CA SER A 84 13.85 11.27 26.11
C SER A 84 13.13 12.46 26.75
N VAL A 85 12.02 12.17 27.43
CA VAL A 85 11.22 13.13 28.19
C VAL A 85 11.10 12.65 29.64
N GLU A 86 10.48 13.45 30.54
CA GLU A 86 10.48 13.18 31.96
C GLU A 86 9.98 11.77 32.33
N ASP A 87 8.89 11.32 31.68
CA ASP A 87 8.23 10.05 31.99
C ASP A 87 8.38 8.96 30.90
N GLY A 88 9.26 9.16 29.88
CA GLY A 88 9.40 8.19 28.80
C GLY A 88 10.14 8.71 27.59
N PHE A 89 9.63 8.38 26.41
CA PHE A 89 10.24 8.73 25.13
C PHE A 89 9.19 9.21 24.13
N CYS A 90 9.56 10.21 23.34
CA CYS A 90 8.82 10.61 22.13
C CYS A 90 9.50 10.00 20.90
N VAL A 91 8.79 9.18 20.17
CA VAL A 91 9.26 8.49 18.95
C VAL A 91 8.65 9.15 17.74
N GLY A 92 9.45 9.93 17.00
CA GLY A 92 9.07 10.61 15.76
C GLY A 92 9.76 10.01 14.54
N ILE A 93 9.57 10.65 13.38
CA ILE A 93 10.20 10.25 12.12
C ILE A 93 11.34 11.24 11.82
N LYS A 94 12.57 10.73 11.71
CA LYS A 94 13.71 11.49 11.18
C LYS A 94 13.84 11.32 9.68
N GLN A 95 13.70 10.09 9.19
CA GLN A 95 13.83 9.76 7.77
C GLN A 95 12.97 8.54 7.43
N VAL A 96 12.45 8.52 6.20
CA VAL A 96 11.83 7.34 5.60
C VAL A 96 12.64 6.99 4.35
N ASP A 97 13.21 5.80 4.32
CA ASP A 97 13.84 5.21 3.14
C ASP A 97 12.88 4.18 2.57
N ALA A 98 12.34 4.47 1.39
CA ALA A 98 11.40 3.59 0.71
C ALA A 98 12.07 2.91 -0.49
N GLU A 99 11.81 1.61 -0.64
CA GLU A 99 12.16 0.85 -1.83
C GLU A 99 10.87 0.43 -2.51
N ILE A 100 10.55 1.06 -3.66
CA ILE A 100 9.27 0.89 -4.36
C ILE A 100 9.51 0.61 -5.83
N GLY A 101 8.94 -0.49 -6.35
CA GLY A 101 9.10 -0.90 -7.74
C GLY A 101 8.97 -2.41 -7.93
N TYR A 102 9.54 -2.92 -9.00
CA TYR A 102 9.49 -4.34 -9.33
C TYR A 102 10.86 -4.98 -9.16
N SER A 103 10.94 -6.10 -8.42
CA SER A 103 12.18 -6.81 -8.10
C SER A 103 12.38 -8.08 -8.91
N ASN A 104 11.31 -8.69 -9.41
CA ASN A 104 11.40 -9.92 -10.20
C ASN A 104 10.33 -9.99 -11.28
N PHE A 105 10.73 -10.45 -12.46
CA PHE A 105 9.86 -10.73 -13.59
C PHE A 105 10.01 -12.20 -13.99
N LEU A 106 8.96 -12.99 -13.75
CA LEU A 106 8.85 -14.35 -14.26
C LEU A 106 8.17 -14.33 -15.62
N VAL A 107 8.93 -14.58 -16.68
CA VAL A 107 8.42 -14.67 -18.05
C VAL A 107 8.09 -16.12 -18.34
N GLN A 108 6.84 -16.41 -18.63
CA GLN A 108 6.37 -17.71 -19.07
C GLN A 108 6.22 -17.72 -20.59
N VAL A 109 6.89 -18.64 -21.29
CA VAL A 109 6.73 -18.84 -22.72
C VAL A 109 6.08 -20.20 -22.96
N ASP A 110 4.97 -20.22 -23.73
CA ASP A 110 4.24 -21.44 -24.00
C ASP A 110 5.15 -22.52 -24.62
N ILE A 111 4.99 -23.76 -24.15
CA ILE A 111 5.82 -24.92 -24.58
C ILE A 111 5.73 -25.21 -26.08
N ARG A 112 4.69 -24.72 -26.78
CA ARG A 112 4.56 -24.82 -28.23
C ARG A 112 5.61 -24.03 -28.99
N HIS A 113 6.25 -23.03 -28.34
CA HIS A 113 7.36 -22.25 -28.90
C HIS A 113 8.70 -22.86 -28.45
N VAL A 114 9.39 -23.51 -29.34
CA VAL A 114 10.67 -24.19 -29.03
C VAL A 114 11.76 -23.14 -28.84
N PRO A 115 12.61 -23.24 -27.80
CA PRO A 115 13.73 -22.32 -27.59
C PRO A 115 14.64 -22.18 -28.82
N ASN A 116 15.16 -20.98 -29.05
CA ASN A 116 15.99 -20.62 -30.20
C ASN A 116 15.26 -20.70 -31.56
N THR A 117 13.95 -20.58 -31.57
CA THR A 117 13.16 -20.42 -32.80
C THR A 117 12.63 -19.01 -32.93
N CYS A 118 12.32 -18.61 -34.17
CA CYS A 118 11.71 -17.30 -34.46
C CYS A 118 10.47 -17.04 -33.59
N SER A 119 9.59 -18.03 -33.41
CA SER A 119 8.37 -17.87 -32.63
C SER A 119 8.64 -17.70 -31.12
N TYR A 120 9.65 -18.39 -30.59
CA TYR A 120 10.07 -18.23 -29.20
C TYR A 120 10.62 -16.81 -28.95
N ASP A 121 11.51 -16.35 -29.84
CA ASP A 121 12.12 -15.02 -29.75
C ASP A 121 11.07 -13.90 -29.91
N ALA A 122 10.07 -14.12 -30.77
CA ALA A 122 8.97 -13.18 -30.94
C ALA A 122 8.10 -13.05 -29.68
N VAL A 123 7.80 -14.16 -29.00
CA VAL A 123 7.09 -14.15 -27.72
C VAL A 123 7.91 -13.45 -26.65
N LEU A 124 9.21 -13.78 -26.51
CA LEU A 124 10.07 -13.10 -25.53
C LEU A 124 10.14 -11.59 -25.77
N ALA A 125 10.24 -11.16 -27.02
CA ALA A 125 10.28 -9.73 -27.37
C ALA A 125 8.98 -9.00 -27.03
N HIS A 126 7.83 -9.70 -27.11
CA HIS A 126 6.54 -9.18 -26.65
C HIS A 126 6.51 -9.05 -25.13
N GLU A 127 6.86 -10.11 -24.39
CA GLU A 127 6.89 -10.09 -22.94
C GLU A 127 7.89 -9.05 -22.38
N ASP A 128 8.98 -8.80 -23.07
CA ASP A 128 9.93 -7.73 -22.72
C ASP A 128 9.33 -6.32 -22.89
N GLN A 129 8.27 -6.14 -23.68
CA GLN A 129 7.55 -4.87 -23.72
C GLN A 129 6.74 -4.67 -22.42
N HIS A 130 6.09 -5.70 -21.90
CA HIS A 130 5.42 -5.64 -20.62
C HIS A 130 6.38 -5.27 -19.50
N ILE A 131 7.56 -5.90 -19.43
CA ILE A 131 8.59 -5.56 -18.43
C ILE A 131 8.97 -4.08 -18.50
N ARG A 132 9.21 -3.55 -19.71
CA ARG A 132 9.53 -2.12 -19.88
C ARG A 132 8.42 -1.20 -19.39
N GLU A 133 7.16 -1.55 -19.63
CA GLU A 133 6.03 -0.73 -19.14
C GLU A 133 5.89 -0.80 -17.62
N TYR A 134 6.09 -1.96 -16.98
CA TYR A 134 6.13 -2.08 -15.52
C TYR A 134 7.17 -1.14 -14.90
N LEU A 135 8.39 -1.12 -15.45
CA LEU A 135 9.46 -0.25 -14.97
C LEU A 135 9.15 1.22 -15.24
N SER A 136 8.67 1.56 -16.46
CA SER A 136 8.35 2.93 -16.88
C SER A 136 7.22 3.56 -16.05
N VAL A 137 6.22 2.79 -15.64
CA VAL A 137 5.13 3.29 -14.79
C VAL A 137 5.67 3.84 -13.47
N ILE A 138 6.59 3.13 -12.81
CA ILE A 138 7.18 3.61 -11.55
C ILE A 138 7.94 4.92 -11.77
N ASP A 139 8.73 5.01 -12.85
CA ASP A 139 9.49 6.22 -13.17
C ASP A 139 8.57 7.42 -13.41
N ASP A 140 7.47 7.22 -14.14
CA ASP A 140 6.50 8.28 -14.45
C ASP A 140 5.76 8.81 -13.20
N PHE A 141 5.54 7.96 -12.20
CA PHE A 141 4.89 8.34 -10.94
C PHE A 141 5.85 8.75 -9.81
N GLN A 142 7.16 8.80 -10.04
CA GLN A 142 8.17 9.01 -9.01
C GLN A 142 7.96 10.30 -8.20
N VAL A 143 7.58 11.40 -8.86
CA VAL A 143 7.32 12.69 -8.19
C VAL A 143 6.05 12.65 -7.34
N GLU A 144 4.96 12.08 -7.88
CA GLU A 144 3.69 11.96 -7.14
C GLU A 144 3.86 11.02 -5.94
N LEU A 145 4.60 9.94 -6.11
CA LEU A 145 4.91 8.96 -5.07
C LEU A 145 5.73 9.60 -3.93
N HIS A 146 6.77 10.39 -4.30
CA HIS A 146 7.54 11.14 -3.31
C HIS A 146 6.66 12.13 -2.52
N ASN A 147 5.78 12.87 -3.19
CA ASN A 147 4.89 13.83 -2.54
C ASN A 147 3.88 13.12 -1.61
N ALA A 148 3.31 12.00 -2.06
CA ALA A 148 2.39 11.21 -1.24
C ALA A 148 3.08 10.65 0.01
N LEU A 149 4.30 10.13 -0.14
CA LEU A 149 5.08 9.62 0.99
C LEU A 149 5.49 10.73 1.95
N TYR A 150 5.89 11.90 1.43
CA TYR A 150 6.20 13.06 2.27
C TYR A 150 4.97 13.51 3.06
N SER A 151 3.82 13.66 2.39
CA SER A 151 2.55 14.03 3.05
C SER A 151 2.16 13.02 4.13
N ALA A 152 2.27 11.73 3.83
CA ALA A 152 1.98 10.66 4.77
C ALA A 152 2.90 10.75 6.00
N ALA A 153 4.22 10.84 5.80
CA ALA A 153 5.19 10.90 6.88
C ALA A 153 5.04 12.19 7.70
N ASP A 154 4.82 13.34 7.03
CA ASP A 154 4.61 14.63 7.72
C ASP A 154 3.30 14.68 8.51
N SER A 155 2.30 13.89 8.16
CA SER A 155 1.03 13.81 8.90
C SER A 155 1.14 13.07 10.23
N VAL A 156 2.15 12.19 10.38
CA VAL A 156 2.32 11.38 11.59
C VAL A 156 2.87 12.22 12.72
N MET A 157 2.16 12.21 13.85
CA MET A 157 2.64 12.82 15.10
C MET A 157 3.54 11.85 15.85
N PRO A 158 4.58 12.35 16.56
CA PRO A 158 5.40 11.49 17.41
C PRO A 158 4.56 10.74 18.44
N ILE A 159 4.93 9.50 18.70
CA ILE A 159 4.24 8.59 19.63
C ILE A 159 4.98 8.61 20.97
N PHE A 160 4.23 8.81 22.05
CA PHE A 160 4.78 8.69 23.42
C PHE A 160 4.79 7.22 23.85
N VAL A 161 5.91 6.78 24.41
CA VAL A 161 6.06 5.46 25.02
C VAL A 161 6.73 5.58 26.40
N TYR A 162 6.29 4.78 27.36
CA TYR A 162 6.85 4.81 28.73
C TYR A 162 8.19 4.09 28.82
N ASN A 163 8.37 3.00 28.07
CA ASN A 163 9.54 2.14 28.17
C ASN A 163 10.30 2.10 26.85
N SER A 164 11.60 1.98 26.93
CA SER A 164 12.43 1.79 25.73
C SER A 164 12.13 0.49 24.96
N SER A 165 11.57 -0.52 25.63
CA SER A 165 11.09 -1.77 25.01
C SER A 165 9.93 -1.57 24.04
N ASP A 166 9.21 -0.46 24.14
CA ASP A 166 8.00 -0.18 23.35
C ASP A 166 8.31 0.68 22.11
N ILE A 167 9.58 1.10 21.95
CA ILE A 167 10.02 1.95 20.82
C ILE A 167 9.81 1.24 19.48
N ASP A 168 10.17 -0.03 19.38
CA ASP A 168 10.01 -0.79 18.14
C ASP A 168 8.53 -0.92 17.73
N LEU A 169 7.64 -1.10 18.70
CA LEU A 169 6.19 -1.11 18.45
C LEU A 169 5.67 0.25 17.97
N ALA A 170 6.22 1.35 18.51
CA ALA A 170 5.88 2.69 18.05
C ALA A 170 6.34 2.93 16.60
N ILE A 171 7.55 2.44 16.24
CA ILE A 171 8.06 2.50 14.85
C ILE A 171 7.17 1.69 13.91
N GLU A 172 6.74 0.51 14.30
CA GLU A 172 5.79 -0.31 13.54
C GLU A 172 4.45 0.40 13.35
N GLU A 173 3.92 1.04 14.40
CA GLU A 173 2.70 1.84 14.30
C GLU A 173 2.86 3.02 13.34
N ILE A 174 3.99 3.71 13.38
CA ILE A 174 4.34 4.79 12.45
C ILE A 174 4.33 4.26 11.01
N ASN A 175 5.00 3.14 10.76
CA ASN A 175 5.04 2.51 9.44
C ASN A 175 3.64 2.18 8.92
N ASN A 176 2.80 1.59 9.76
CA ASN A 176 1.41 1.27 9.41
C ASN A 176 0.59 2.52 9.07
N LYS A 177 0.79 3.62 9.80
CA LYS A 177 0.13 4.91 9.52
C LYS A 177 0.56 5.49 8.16
N ILE A 178 1.84 5.42 7.83
CA ILE A 178 2.36 5.86 6.52
C ILE A 178 1.74 5.03 5.40
N GLN A 179 1.82 3.70 5.49
CA GLN A 179 1.33 2.80 4.44
C GLN A 179 -0.19 2.91 4.21
N SER A 180 -0.96 3.13 5.28
CA SER A 180 -2.42 3.29 5.24
C SER A 180 -2.88 4.72 4.95
N HIS A 181 -1.97 5.68 4.81
CA HIS A 181 -2.33 7.06 4.53
C HIS A 181 -3.10 7.18 3.20
N PRO A 182 -4.19 7.96 3.15
CA PRO A 182 -5.03 8.04 1.95
C PRO A 182 -4.27 8.37 0.67
N GLU A 183 -3.30 9.26 0.70
CA GLU A 183 -2.50 9.63 -0.48
C GLU A 183 -1.61 8.46 -0.95
N MET A 184 -1.06 7.66 -0.01
CA MET A 184 -0.30 6.46 -0.37
C MET A 184 -1.20 5.40 -1.01
N VAL A 185 -2.41 5.20 -0.48
CA VAL A 185 -3.39 4.28 -1.07
C VAL A 185 -3.80 4.73 -2.48
N ILE A 186 -4.08 6.03 -2.65
CA ILE A 186 -4.49 6.60 -3.93
C ILE A 186 -3.38 6.48 -4.98
N ILE A 187 -2.14 6.82 -4.64
CA ILE A 187 -1.04 6.76 -5.62
C ILE A 187 -0.75 5.33 -6.06
N LYS A 188 -0.78 4.35 -5.15
CA LYS A 188 -0.65 2.93 -5.49
C LYS A 188 -1.77 2.44 -6.42
N GLN A 189 -3.00 2.89 -6.20
CA GLN A 189 -4.13 2.58 -7.09
C GLN A 189 -3.95 3.20 -8.49
N LYS A 190 -3.45 4.44 -8.57
CA LYS A 190 -3.15 5.09 -9.85
C LYS A 190 -2.08 4.33 -10.64
N ILE A 191 -0.97 3.97 -9.98
CA ILE A 191 0.12 3.18 -10.57
C ILE A 191 -0.44 1.89 -11.16
N LYS A 192 -1.20 1.13 -10.37
CA LYS A 192 -1.82 -0.12 -10.81
C LYS A 192 -2.77 0.07 -11.99
N ALA A 193 -3.59 1.12 -11.96
CA ALA A 193 -4.55 1.39 -13.05
C ALA A 193 -3.82 1.75 -14.37
N ASP A 194 -2.76 2.55 -14.29
CA ASP A 194 -1.97 2.94 -15.47
C ASP A 194 -1.20 1.73 -16.04
N GLU A 195 -0.63 0.91 -15.18
CA GLU A 195 -0.02 -0.37 -15.53
C GLU A 195 -0.97 -1.26 -16.32
N GLU A 196 -2.19 -1.46 -15.83
CA GLU A 196 -3.20 -2.27 -16.53
C GLU A 196 -3.55 -1.69 -17.90
N ILE A 197 -3.65 -0.36 -18.01
CA ILE A 197 -3.94 0.31 -19.29
C ILE A 197 -2.79 0.09 -20.29
N ARG A 198 -1.54 0.25 -19.86
CA ARG A 198 -0.35 0.10 -20.71
C ARG A 198 -0.21 -1.35 -21.19
N ASN A 199 -0.33 -2.31 -20.28
CA ASN A 199 -0.26 -3.74 -20.61
C ASN A 199 -1.36 -4.15 -21.59
N LYS A 200 -2.61 -3.75 -21.38
CA LYS A 200 -3.70 -3.98 -22.34
C LYS A 200 -3.45 -3.34 -23.71
N ARG A 201 -2.76 -2.22 -23.77
CA ARG A 201 -2.37 -1.57 -25.04
C ARG A 201 -1.34 -2.37 -25.80
N ILE A 202 -0.35 -2.97 -25.13
CA ILE A 202 0.62 -3.88 -25.75
C ILE A 202 -0.13 -5.06 -26.35
N ASP A 203 -0.95 -5.76 -25.59
CA ASP A 203 -1.70 -6.93 -26.05
C ASP A 203 -2.60 -6.62 -27.26
N LYS A 204 -3.26 -5.44 -27.24
CA LYS A 204 -4.10 -5.01 -28.35
C LYS A 204 -3.32 -4.67 -29.60
N ASN A 205 -2.13 -4.11 -29.47
CA ASN A 205 -1.28 -3.70 -30.60
C ASN A 205 -0.48 -4.86 -31.16
N ASP A 206 -0.29 -5.93 -30.39
CA ASP A 206 0.34 -7.15 -30.85
C ASP A 206 -0.63 -7.94 -31.73
N ASN A 207 -0.74 -7.50 -32.99
CA ASN A 207 -1.59 -8.13 -34.01
C ASN A 207 -1.07 -9.50 -34.48
N SER A 208 -0.30 -10.23 -33.66
CA SER A 208 0.30 -11.52 -34.03
C SER A 208 1.08 -11.51 -35.38
N GLU A 209 1.30 -10.33 -35.99
CA GLU A 209 2.02 -10.23 -37.26
C GLU A 209 3.46 -10.69 -37.15
N THR A 210 4.10 -10.40 -36.01
CA THR A 210 5.48 -10.85 -35.74
C THR A 210 5.52 -12.37 -35.64
N LEU A 211 4.58 -12.96 -34.92
CA LEU A 211 4.43 -14.42 -34.84
C LEU A 211 4.08 -15.02 -36.21
N LYS A 212 3.15 -14.41 -36.98
CA LYS A 212 2.79 -14.89 -38.32
C LYS A 212 4.00 -14.94 -39.26
N LYS A 213 4.93 -13.97 -39.18
CA LYS A 213 6.15 -13.97 -39.97
C LYS A 213 7.08 -15.17 -39.68
N CYS A 214 6.98 -15.77 -38.49
CA CYS A 214 7.76 -16.93 -38.11
C CYS A 214 7.25 -18.25 -38.72
N PHE A 215 6.06 -18.25 -39.31
CA PHE A 215 5.43 -19.44 -39.92
C PHE A 215 5.35 -19.33 -41.46
N LEU A 216 5.94 -18.30 -42.05
CA LEU A 216 6.09 -18.14 -43.49
C LEU A 216 7.49 -18.59 -43.95
#